data_285572907261e4a65418558fd552e9cd
#
_entry.id   285572907261e4a65418558fd552e9cd
#
_cell.length_a   1.000
_cell.length_b   1.000
_cell.length_c   1.000
_cell.angle_alpha   90.00
_cell.angle_beta   90.00
_cell.angle_gamma   90.00
#
_symmetry.space_group_name_H-M   'P 1'
#
loop_
_entity.id
_entity.type
_entity.pdbx_description
1 polymer ?
#
loop_
_entity_poly.entity_id
_entity_poly.type
_entity_poly.pdbx_seq_one_letter_code
_entity_poly.pdbx_strand_id
1 'polypeptide(L)'
;MKFSACLAVVLFPLLLSSPAAHATPPSQAGRACHLPGSEEPLRCLKVKVPLDYAAPAKTIAVHVTLAPAFRESARPDPLFILAGGPGQAGSDLLPMLDSVFRRVRATRDIVFIDQRGTGLSGKLDCASKPEYETMSDEELDVVAANCIATLDKPYAAYTTANAARDIEMVRKALGYGQVNLWGGSYGTRLGQEYARAFPAQVRSLILDGVAAPDQVIPAGGIDGQAALDGLFRACARDSACNKAFPALRTEYDALVARLGSGPVEVSVANPRTTLPLRESMTRSRFLSTVHNVLYSPLDSRRLPFMIHSAYQGRWEPFIARRNVSGDFATDAPMSMVLHVAVVCAEDYPRLTPQMAAEDARASLLAVAIIKRMDGMCKAAKVPAVPLRAPTRIDAPVLMLSGALDPVTPPRRAQAAGKHMARAQHVVVTHAGHGISQLGCGPRLLRTFLDNPAQTLDAKCLAEIPAPTFQVGSAGPHP
;
A
#
# COMPACT_ATOMS: atom_id res chain seq x y z
N MET A 1 -55.60 -82.09 4.72
CA MET A 1 -54.41 -81.41 4.21
C MET A 1 -54.69 -79.90 4.27
N LYS A 2 -54.10 -79.21 5.25
CA LYS A 2 -54.29 -77.75 5.47
C LYS A 2 -52.97 -77.09 5.05
N PHE A 3 -52.98 -76.22 4.02
CA PHE A 3 -51.85 -75.39 3.64
C PHE A 3 -51.97 -74.03 4.35
N SER A 4 -50.99 -73.72 5.23
CA SER A 4 -50.85 -72.42 5.84
C SER A 4 -49.89 -71.58 4.93
N ALA A 5 -50.38 -70.48 4.48
CA ALA A 5 -49.55 -69.50 3.74
C ALA A 5 -48.93 -68.47 4.71
N CYS A 6 -47.61 -68.45 4.82
CA CYS A 6 -46.88 -67.40 5.52
C CYS A 6 -46.74 -66.17 4.65
N LEU A 7 -47.28 -65.05 5.11
CA LEU A 7 -47.09 -63.74 4.48
C LEU A 7 -45.81 -63.09 5.07
N ALA A 8 -44.75 -62.94 4.28
CA ALA A 8 -43.56 -62.23 4.68
C ALA A 8 -43.73 -60.73 4.39
N VAL A 9 -43.80 -59.94 5.45
CA VAL A 9 -43.79 -58.45 5.34
C VAL A 9 -42.35 -57.97 5.21
N VAL A 10 -42.03 -57.47 4.03
CA VAL A 10 -40.73 -56.84 3.72
C VAL A 10 -40.82 -55.36 4.16
N LEU A 11 -40.19 -55.01 5.27
CA LEU A 11 -39.99 -53.63 5.70
C LEU A 11 -38.84 -52.99 4.92
N PHE A 12 -39.18 -52.06 3.98
CA PHE A 12 -38.21 -51.19 3.32
C PHE A 12 -37.83 -50.05 4.28
N PRO A 13 -36.55 -49.84 4.59
CA PRO A 13 -36.15 -48.65 5.36
C PRO A 13 -36.23 -47.42 4.44
N LEU A 14 -37.10 -46.47 4.78
CA LEU A 14 -37.07 -45.10 4.20
C LEU A 14 -35.77 -44.41 4.63
N LEU A 15 -34.80 -44.35 3.74
CA LEU A 15 -33.64 -43.48 3.89
C LEU A 15 -34.12 -42.02 3.71
N LEU A 16 -34.30 -41.33 4.84
CA LEU A 16 -34.47 -39.89 4.90
C LEU A 16 -33.17 -39.25 4.49
N SER A 17 -33.02 -38.91 3.19
CA SER A 17 -31.96 -38.06 2.68
C SER A 17 -32.18 -36.64 3.23
N SER A 18 -31.44 -36.27 4.26
CA SER A 18 -31.32 -34.86 4.68
C SER A 18 -30.85 -34.00 3.51
N PRO A 19 -31.53 -32.87 3.20
CA PRO A 19 -31.07 -31.99 2.17
C PRO A 19 -29.68 -31.47 2.58
N ALA A 20 -28.66 -31.78 1.81
CA ALA A 20 -27.35 -31.16 1.97
C ALA A 20 -27.55 -29.63 1.86
N ALA A 21 -27.23 -28.92 2.91
CA ALA A 21 -27.23 -27.47 2.89
C ALA A 21 -26.28 -27.02 1.78
N HIS A 22 -26.83 -26.55 0.67
CA HIS A 22 -26.03 -26.01 -0.44
C HIS A 22 -25.32 -24.77 0.09
N ALA A 23 -23.99 -24.84 0.24
CA ALA A 23 -23.19 -23.68 0.60
C ALA A 23 -23.40 -22.62 -0.49
N THR A 24 -23.74 -21.40 -0.08
CA THR A 24 -23.88 -20.25 -1.00
C THR A 24 -22.58 -20.07 -1.79
N PRO A 25 -22.60 -20.00 -3.12
CA PRO A 25 -21.41 -19.76 -3.90
C PRO A 25 -20.66 -18.52 -3.41
N PRO A 26 -19.33 -18.53 -3.30
CA PRO A 26 -18.55 -17.39 -2.83
C PRO A 26 -18.91 -16.05 -3.51
N SER A 27 -19.17 -16.07 -4.82
CA SER A 27 -19.62 -14.92 -5.59
C SER A 27 -20.95 -14.30 -5.16
N GLN A 28 -21.76 -15.02 -4.37
CA GLN A 28 -23.02 -14.55 -3.80
C GLN A 28 -22.91 -14.17 -2.31
N ALA A 29 -21.73 -14.30 -1.71
CA ALA A 29 -21.52 -13.93 -0.31
C ALA A 29 -21.71 -12.43 -0.07
N GLY A 30 -22.29 -12.06 1.08
CA GLY A 30 -22.56 -10.67 1.45
C GLY A 30 -23.80 -10.07 0.78
N ARG A 31 -23.96 -8.75 0.89
CA ARG A 31 -25.06 -7.97 0.31
C ARG A 31 -24.56 -7.04 -0.79
N ALA A 32 -25.39 -6.66 -1.75
CA ALA A 32 -25.06 -5.64 -2.73
C ALA A 32 -24.71 -4.32 -2.06
N CYS A 33 -23.66 -3.65 -2.52
CA CYS A 33 -23.20 -2.39 -2.00
C CYS A 33 -22.55 -1.55 -3.12
N HIS A 34 -22.51 -0.22 -2.91
CA HIS A 34 -21.76 0.72 -3.75
C HIS A 34 -20.73 1.40 -2.86
N LEU A 35 -19.51 1.47 -3.33
CA LEU A 35 -18.40 2.13 -2.63
C LEU A 35 -17.74 3.16 -3.56
N PRO A 36 -17.19 4.25 -3.01
CA PRO A 36 -16.40 5.19 -3.80
C PRO A 36 -15.31 4.46 -4.61
N GLY A 37 -15.09 4.91 -5.85
CA GLY A 37 -14.08 4.31 -6.74
C GLY A 37 -14.59 3.13 -7.58
N SER A 38 -15.88 2.73 -7.47
CA SER A 38 -16.53 1.79 -8.38
C SER A 38 -17.93 2.25 -8.72
N GLU A 39 -18.26 2.27 -10.00
CA GLU A 39 -19.63 2.57 -10.51
C GLU A 39 -20.52 1.34 -10.47
N GLU A 40 -19.92 0.15 -10.42
CA GLU A 40 -20.65 -1.12 -10.42
C GLU A 40 -21.10 -1.51 -9.00
N PRO A 41 -22.24 -2.22 -8.88
CA PRO A 41 -22.62 -2.83 -7.61
C PRO A 41 -21.65 -3.97 -7.28
N LEU A 42 -21.05 -3.87 -6.09
CA LEU A 42 -20.18 -4.87 -5.51
C LEU A 42 -20.90 -5.65 -4.43
N ARG A 43 -20.25 -6.59 -3.79
CA ARG A 43 -20.79 -7.30 -2.64
C ARG A 43 -19.95 -7.01 -1.40
N CYS A 44 -20.60 -6.52 -0.36
CA CYS A 44 -19.96 -6.19 0.91
C CYS A 44 -20.35 -7.16 1.99
N LEU A 45 -19.38 -7.55 2.82
CA LEU A 45 -19.62 -8.35 4.02
C LEU A 45 -18.68 -7.92 5.13
N LYS A 46 -19.02 -8.27 6.37
CA LYS A 46 -18.18 -8.10 7.54
C LYS A 46 -17.88 -9.45 8.15
N VAL A 47 -16.60 -9.79 8.26
CA VAL A 47 -16.11 -11.00 8.89
C VAL A 47 -15.70 -10.68 10.32
N LYS A 48 -16.31 -11.36 11.31
CA LYS A 48 -15.89 -11.24 12.71
C LYS A 48 -14.59 -12.00 12.92
N VAL A 49 -13.60 -11.32 13.47
CA VAL A 49 -12.28 -11.89 13.79
C VAL A 49 -11.92 -11.55 15.24
N PRO A 50 -11.11 -12.34 15.93
CA PRO A 50 -10.59 -11.98 17.25
C PRO A 50 -9.82 -10.65 17.18
N LEU A 51 -10.04 -9.76 18.15
CA LEU A 51 -9.18 -8.60 18.33
C LEU A 51 -7.75 -9.06 18.62
N ASP A 52 -7.62 -9.98 19.56
CA ASP A 52 -6.36 -10.66 19.89
C ASP A 52 -6.57 -12.18 19.73
N TYR A 53 -5.76 -12.80 18.89
CA TYR A 53 -5.81 -14.24 18.65
C TYR A 53 -5.29 -15.08 19.83
N ALA A 54 -4.57 -14.47 20.77
CA ALA A 54 -4.18 -15.09 22.03
C ALA A 54 -5.30 -15.04 23.08
N ALA A 55 -6.22 -14.05 22.96
CA ALA A 55 -7.37 -13.85 23.86
C ALA A 55 -8.66 -13.58 23.03
N PRO A 56 -9.24 -14.58 22.38
CA PRO A 56 -10.22 -14.42 21.30
C PRO A 56 -11.62 -13.95 21.74
N ALA A 57 -11.85 -13.71 23.03
CA ALA A 57 -13.16 -13.32 23.55
C ALA A 57 -13.69 -11.99 22.98
N LYS A 58 -12.80 -11.01 22.72
CA LYS A 58 -13.17 -9.76 22.06
C LYS A 58 -12.98 -9.88 20.55
N THR A 59 -13.97 -9.43 19.78
CA THR A 59 -13.93 -9.48 18.32
C THR A 59 -14.03 -8.10 17.70
N ILE A 60 -13.48 -7.97 16.50
CA ILE A 60 -13.65 -6.83 15.60
C ILE A 60 -14.27 -7.32 14.29
N ALA A 61 -14.75 -6.39 13.47
CA ALA A 61 -15.29 -6.70 12.16
C ALA A 61 -14.31 -6.26 11.07
N VAL A 62 -13.88 -7.18 10.23
CA VAL A 62 -13.09 -6.91 9.02
C VAL A 62 -14.06 -6.76 7.85
N HIS A 63 -14.01 -5.62 7.19
CA HIS A 63 -14.79 -5.34 5.99
C HIS A 63 -14.13 -5.99 4.76
N VAL A 64 -14.97 -6.60 3.95
CA VAL A 64 -14.55 -7.25 2.71
C VAL A 64 -15.44 -6.78 1.58
N THR A 65 -14.83 -6.36 0.49
CA THR A 65 -15.51 -6.01 -0.75
C THR A 65 -15.17 -7.05 -1.81
N LEU A 66 -16.17 -7.74 -2.30
CA LEU A 66 -16.05 -8.76 -3.33
C LEU A 66 -16.56 -8.20 -4.66
N ALA A 67 -15.71 -8.21 -5.67
CA ALA A 67 -16.07 -7.99 -7.07
C ALA A 67 -16.13 -9.36 -7.77
N PRO A 68 -17.34 -9.92 -8.02
CA PRO A 68 -17.49 -11.22 -8.65
C PRO A 68 -16.89 -11.24 -10.06
N ALA A 69 -16.42 -12.41 -10.49
CA ALA A 69 -15.99 -12.64 -11.87
C ALA A 69 -17.10 -12.30 -12.85
N PHE A 70 -16.74 -11.84 -14.05
CA PHE A 70 -17.74 -11.57 -15.10
C PHE A 70 -18.34 -12.85 -15.68
N ARG A 71 -17.62 -13.97 -15.64
CA ARG A 71 -18.13 -15.27 -16.06
C ARG A 71 -18.82 -16.00 -14.92
N GLU A 72 -19.99 -16.58 -15.20
CA GLU A 72 -20.73 -17.39 -14.20
C GLU A 72 -19.91 -18.55 -13.64
N SER A 73 -19.11 -19.22 -14.50
CA SER A 73 -18.15 -20.24 -14.07
C SER A 73 -16.81 -19.61 -13.69
N ALA A 74 -16.76 -18.94 -12.56
CA ALA A 74 -15.52 -18.39 -12.02
C ALA A 74 -14.51 -19.50 -11.69
N ARG A 75 -13.22 -19.22 -11.86
CA ARG A 75 -12.16 -20.10 -11.37
C ARG A 75 -12.17 -20.13 -9.84
N PRO A 76 -11.86 -21.27 -9.21
CA PRO A 76 -11.92 -21.41 -7.74
C PRO A 76 -10.79 -20.71 -6.99
N ASP A 77 -9.87 -20.05 -7.70
CA ASP A 77 -8.67 -19.40 -7.18
C ASP A 77 -8.77 -17.87 -7.30
N PRO A 78 -9.49 -17.19 -6.37
CA PRO A 78 -9.69 -15.75 -6.40
C PRO A 78 -8.38 -14.98 -6.24
N LEU A 79 -8.41 -13.67 -6.51
CA LEU A 79 -7.31 -12.76 -6.22
C LEU A 79 -7.68 -11.88 -4.99
N PHE A 80 -6.91 -12.00 -3.92
CA PHE A 80 -7.02 -11.18 -2.72
C PHE A 80 -6.09 -9.97 -2.83
N ILE A 81 -6.62 -8.78 -2.59
CA ILE A 81 -5.92 -7.50 -2.72
C ILE A 81 -5.51 -7.02 -1.33
N LEU A 82 -4.20 -6.84 -1.14
CA LEU A 82 -3.58 -6.41 0.11
C LEU A 82 -2.96 -5.02 -0.09
N ALA A 83 -3.58 -4.02 0.51
CA ALA A 83 -3.16 -2.63 0.39
C ALA A 83 -1.88 -2.32 1.18
N GLY A 84 -1.28 -1.19 0.87
CA GLY A 84 0.01 -0.73 1.38
C GLY A 84 -0.05 0.11 2.66
N GLY A 85 0.92 0.97 2.83
CA GLY A 85 1.09 1.87 3.95
C GLY A 85 2.21 1.43 4.91
N PRO A 86 1.98 0.72 6.03
CA PRO A 86 0.69 0.18 6.54
C PRO A 86 -0.36 1.28 6.81
N GLY A 87 -1.64 0.92 6.71
CA GLY A 87 -2.74 1.82 7.03
C GLY A 87 -3.71 2.12 5.89
N GLN A 88 -3.40 1.74 4.64
CA GLN A 88 -4.31 1.87 3.52
C GLN A 88 -5.36 0.77 3.54
N ALA A 89 -6.62 1.11 3.26
CA ALA A 89 -7.70 0.13 3.15
C ALA A 89 -7.67 -0.58 1.79
N GLY A 90 -8.12 -1.83 1.76
CA GLY A 90 -8.30 -2.54 0.49
C GLY A 90 -9.32 -1.84 -0.42
N SER A 91 -10.40 -1.31 0.15
CA SER A 91 -11.43 -0.56 -0.58
C SER A 91 -10.90 0.73 -1.24
N ASP A 92 -9.81 1.33 -0.75
CA ASP A 92 -9.17 2.49 -1.41
C ASP A 92 -8.55 2.11 -2.78
N LEU A 93 -8.35 0.83 -3.04
CA LEU A 93 -7.82 0.32 -4.29
C LEU A 93 -8.91 -0.06 -5.32
N LEU A 94 -10.19 0.19 -5.02
CA LEU A 94 -11.28 -0.05 -5.96
C LEU A 94 -11.11 0.63 -7.33
N PRO A 95 -10.52 1.84 -7.45
CA PRO A 95 -10.21 2.42 -8.76
C PRO A 95 -9.29 1.56 -9.65
N MET A 96 -8.52 0.63 -9.05
CA MET A 96 -7.69 -0.32 -9.79
C MET A 96 -8.50 -1.49 -10.37
N LEU A 97 -9.75 -1.66 -9.98
CA LEU A 97 -10.57 -2.79 -10.42
C LEU A 97 -10.70 -2.83 -11.94
N ASP A 98 -10.96 -1.69 -12.56
CA ASP A 98 -11.11 -1.59 -14.02
C ASP A 98 -9.77 -1.37 -14.75
N SER A 99 -8.85 -0.60 -14.17
CA SER A 99 -7.59 -0.28 -14.82
C SER A 99 -6.58 -1.43 -14.76
N VAL A 100 -6.48 -2.13 -13.63
CA VAL A 100 -5.48 -3.17 -13.37
C VAL A 100 -6.08 -4.57 -13.37
N PHE A 101 -7.18 -4.78 -12.66
CA PHE A 101 -7.68 -6.11 -12.34
C PHE A 101 -8.80 -6.60 -13.28
N ARG A 102 -9.32 -5.78 -14.19
CA ARG A 102 -10.40 -6.15 -15.11
C ARG A 102 -10.12 -7.43 -15.88
N ARG A 103 -8.88 -7.63 -16.37
CA ARG A 103 -8.49 -8.84 -17.09
C ARG A 103 -8.51 -10.08 -16.21
N VAL A 104 -8.14 -9.95 -14.94
CA VAL A 104 -8.20 -11.02 -13.93
C VAL A 104 -9.64 -11.32 -13.58
N ARG A 105 -10.44 -10.28 -13.33
CA ARG A 105 -11.88 -10.36 -13.02
C ARG A 105 -12.70 -11.05 -14.12
N ALA A 106 -12.22 -11.08 -15.36
CA ALA A 106 -12.90 -11.83 -16.42
C ALA A 106 -13.22 -13.28 -16.05
N THR A 107 -12.43 -13.91 -15.16
CA THR A 107 -12.60 -15.32 -14.76
C THR A 107 -12.37 -15.61 -13.29
N ARG A 108 -11.97 -14.64 -12.46
CA ARG A 108 -11.69 -14.80 -11.02
C ARG A 108 -12.39 -13.72 -10.24
N ASP A 109 -12.88 -14.08 -9.08
CA ASP A 109 -13.34 -13.10 -8.10
C ASP A 109 -12.16 -12.27 -7.61
N ILE A 110 -12.39 -10.96 -7.38
CA ILE A 110 -11.41 -10.06 -6.76
C ILE A 110 -11.92 -9.68 -5.37
N VAL A 111 -11.10 -9.89 -4.36
CA VAL A 111 -11.46 -9.68 -2.96
C VAL A 111 -10.58 -8.59 -2.37
N PHE A 112 -11.17 -7.43 -2.10
CA PHE A 112 -10.53 -6.34 -1.39
C PHE A 112 -10.79 -6.47 0.10
N ILE A 113 -9.73 -6.42 0.90
CA ILE A 113 -9.82 -6.58 2.37
C ILE A 113 -9.34 -5.29 3.02
N ASP A 114 -10.24 -4.61 3.70
CA ASP A 114 -9.84 -3.54 4.61
C ASP A 114 -9.17 -4.19 5.81
N GLN A 115 -7.86 -4.04 5.93
CA GLN A 115 -7.12 -4.60 7.06
C GLN A 115 -7.68 -4.05 8.38
N ARG A 116 -7.51 -4.80 9.49
CA ARG A 116 -7.90 -4.32 10.82
C ARG A 116 -7.40 -2.89 11.06
N GLY A 117 -8.28 -1.99 11.50
CA GLY A 117 -7.93 -0.59 11.77
C GLY A 117 -7.81 0.30 10.54
N THR A 118 -8.24 -0.15 9.35
CA THR A 118 -8.31 0.65 8.14
C THR A 118 -9.74 0.77 7.63
N GLY A 119 -10.01 1.76 6.81
CA GLY A 119 -11.26 1.92 6.07
C GLY A 119 -12.52 1.56 6.87
N LEU A 120 -13.34 0.70 6.31
CA LEU A 120 -14.59 0.23 6.92
C LEU A 120 -14.40 -0.86 7.98
N SER A 121 -13.15 -1.26 8.27
CA SER A 121 -12.78 -2.17 9.35
C SER A 121 -12.46 -1.45 10.67
N GLY A 122 -13.07 -0.29 10.88
CA GLY A 122 -12.86 0.52 12.08
C GLY A 122 -11.54 1.29 12.04
N LYS A 123 -11.43 2.15 11.02
CA LYS A 123 -10.26 3.02 10.81
C LYS A 123 -9.82 3.66 12.11
N LEU A 124 -8.55 3.50 12.45
CA LEU A 124 -7.90 4.16 13.56
C LEU A 124 -7.35 5.49 13.05
N ASP A 125 -7.86 6.61 13.55
CA ASP A 125 -7.48 7.91 13.03
C ASP A 125 -7.48 8.99 14.11
N CYS A 126 -6.71 10.04 13.85
CA CYS A 126 -6.72 11.30 14.56
C CYS A 126 -7.54 12.32 13.76
N ALA A 127 -8.42 13.06 14.42
CA ALA A 127 -9.13 14.12 13.75
C ALA A 127 -8.15 15.17 13.19
N SER A 128 -8.25 15.46 11.91
CA SER A 128 -7.54 16.61 11.32
C SER A 128 -8.32 17.90 11.56
N LYS A 129 -7.63 19.02 11.71
CA LYS A 129 -8.21 20.33 11.94
C LYS A 129 -7.55 21.37 11.04
N PRO A 130 -8.30 22.39 10.57
CA PRO A 130 -7.76 23.41 9.69
C PRO A 130 -6.54 24.17 10.27
N GLU A 131 -6.48 24.34 11.58
CA GLU A 131 -5.36 25.03 12.25
C GLU A 131 -4.02 24.30 12.09
N TYR A 132 -4.01 22.99 11.77
CA TYR A 132 -2.78 22.21 11.57
C TYR A 132 -1.96 22.67 10.35
N GLU A 133 -2.60 23.37 9.40
CA GLU A 133 -1.91 23.90 8.22
C GLU A 133 -0.93 25.05 8.53
N THR A 134 -1.13 25.75 9.64
CA THR A 134 -0.29 26.87 10.08
C THR A 134 0.69 26.51 11.19
N MET A 135 0.59 25.29 11.75
CA MET A 135 1.45 24.83 12.84
C MET A 135 2.88 24.54 12.35
N SER A 136 3.84 24.72 13.25
CA SER A 136 5.22 24.24 13.07
C SER A 136 5.30 22.71 13.06
N ASP A 137 6.44 22.17 12.63
CA ASP A 137 6.67 20.72 12.64
C ASP A 137 6.67 20.18 14.10
N GLU A 138 7.19 20.94 15.04
CA GLU A 138 7.24 20.60 16.47
C GLU A 138 5.83 20.55 17.08
N GLU A 139 4.98 21.53 16.77
CA GLU A 139 3.59 21.56 17.24
C GLU A 139 2.80 20.37 16.68
N LEU A 140 2.99 20.04 15.39
CA LEU A 140 2.36 18.88 14.77
C LEU A 140 2.83 17.55 15.39
N ASP A 141 4.11 17.43 15.72
CA ASP A 141 4.65 16.24 16.39
C ASP A 141 4.00 16.06 17.77
N VAL A 142 3.78 17.17 18.53
CA VAL A 142 3.07 17.13 19.83
C VAL A 142 1.60 16.76 19.65
N VAL A 143 0.91 17.34 18.67
CA VAL A 143 -0.50 17.01 18.37
C VAL A 143 -0.64 15.53 18.03
N ALA A 144 0.22 14.99 17.17
CA ALA A 144 0.21 13.59 16.78
C ALA A 144 0.46 12.66 17.98
N ALA A 145 1.47 12.94 18.78
CA ALA A 145 1.80 12.15 19.97
C ALA A 145 0.66 12.17 21.01
N ASN A 146 0.05 13.33 21.25
CA ASN A 146 -1.09 13.45 22.17
C ASN A 146 -2.31 12.68 21.65
N CYS A 147 -2.61 12.75 20.37
CA CYS A 147 -3.70 11.95 19.80
C CYS A 147 -3.46 10.46 20.01
N ILE A 148 -2.28 9.96 19.65
CA ILE A 148 -1.90 8.54 19.83
C ILE A 148 -2.06 8.12 21.30
N ALA A 149 -1.60 8.94 22.24
CA ALA A 149 -1.67 8.63 23.67
C ALA A 149 -3.11 8.59 24.21
N THR A 150 -4.01 9.40 23.65
CA THR A 150 -5.40 9.57 24.15
C THR A 150 -6.42 8.65 23.52
N LEU A 151 -6.10 7.99 22.39
CA LEU A 151 -7.03 7.11 21.69
C LEU A 151 -7.42 5.84 22.45
N ASP A 152 -6.72 5.47 23.51
CA ASP A 152 -6.97 4.26 24.34
C ASP A 152 -7.30 3.01 23.49
N LYS A 153 -6.42 2.70 22.55
CA LYS A 153 -6.58 1.55 21.67
C LYS A 153 -5.62 0.43 22.03
N PRO A 154 -6.02 -0.83 21.88
CA PRO A 154 -5.14 -1.98 22.12
C PRO A 154 -4.16 -2.16 20.96
N TYR A 155 -3.23 -1.21 20.78
CA TYR A 155 -2.31 -1.17 19.64
C TYR A 155 -1.54 -2.47 19.44
N ALA A 156 -1.22 -3.22 20.52
CA ALA A 156 -0.55 -4.50 20.45
C ALA A 156 -1.30 -5.56 19.59
N ALA A 157 -2.59 -5.39 19.39
CA ALA A 157 -3.40 -6.27 18.57
C ALA A 157 -3.32 -5.96 17.06
N TYR A 158 -2.78 -4.79 16.68
CA TYR A 158 -2.73 -4.33 15.29
C TYR A 158 -1.35 -4.61 14.69
N THR A 159 -1.09 -5.89 14.38
CA THR A 159 0.18 -6.37 13.84
C THR A 159 -0.02 -7.04 12.47
N THR A 160 1.05 -7.13 11.69
CA THR A 160 1.08 -7.85 10.41
C THR A 160 0.68 -9.33 10.59
N ALA A 161 1.13 -9.98 11.66
CA ALA A 161 0.78 -11.37 11.94
C ALA A 161 -0.71 -11.57 12.24
N ASN A 162 -1.34 -10.66 12.97
CA ASN A 162 -2.78 -10.72 13.21
C ASN A 162 -3.58 -10.38 11.95
N ALA A 163 -3.13 -9.43 11.14
CA ALA A 163 -3.74 -9.13 9.83
C ALA A 163 -3.68 -10.35 8.88
N ALA A 164 -2.58 -11.10 8.89
CA ALA A 164 -2.48 -12.35 8.12
C ALA A 164 -3.49 -13.42 8.59
N ARG A 165 -3.74 -13.52 9.89
CA ARG A 165 -4.79 -14.40 10.43
C ARG A 165 -6.19 -13.94 10.05
N ASP A 166 -6.43 -12.63 9.98
CA ASP A 166 -7.72 -12.09 9.49
C ASP A 166 -7.98 -12.50 8.05
N ILE A 167 -6.96 -12.43 7.18
CA ILE A 167 -7.06 -12.87 5.78
C ILE A 167 -7.48 -14.34 5.72
N GLU A 168 -6.93 -15.20 6.58
CA GLU A 168 -7.31 -16.61 6.66
C GLU A 168 -8.77 -16.79 7.12
N MET A 169 -9.23 -15.98 8.07
CA MET A 169 -10.64 -15.99 8.48
C MET A 169 -11.56 -15.54 7.35
N VAL A 170 -11.17 -14.52 6.59
CA VAL A 170 -11.89 -14.05 5.39
C VAL A 170 -11.96 -15.16 4.33
N ARG A 171 -10.83 -15.82 4.03
CA ARG A 171 -10.77 -16.92 3.07
C ARG A 171 -11.77 -18.04 3.45
N LYS A 172 -11.76 -18.44 4.73
CA LYS A 172 -12.68 -19.48 5.27
C LYS A 172 -14.13 -19.03 5.20
N ALA A 173 -14.43 -17.79 5.61
CA ALA A 173 -15.78 -17.24 5.58
C ALA A 173 -16.38 -17.19 4.17
N LEU A 174 -15.53 -16.99 3.16
CA LEU A 174 -15.93 -17.00 1.75
C LEU A 174 -15.90 -18.41 1.13
N GLY A 175 -15.42 -19.43 1.83
CA GLY A 175 -15.38 -20.80 1.34
C GLY A 175 -14.35 -21.10 0.26
N TYR A 176 -13.36 -20.22 0.07
CA TYR A 176 -12.29 -20.45 -0.93
C TYR A 176 -11.27 -21.49 -0.43
N GLY A 177 -10.76 -22.29 -1.38
CA GLY A 177 -9.63 -23.19 -1.17
C GLY A 177 -8.30 -22.41 -1.17
N GLN A 178 -7.47 -22.60 -2.18
CA GLN A 178 -6.27 -21.79 -2.39
C GLN A 178 -6.62 -20.43 -3.00
N VAL A 179 -5.87 -19.40 -2.62
CA VAL A 179 -6.03 -18.03 -3.13
C VAL A 179 -4.75 -17.55 -3.80
N ASN A 180 -4.90 -16.62 -4.73
CA ASN A 180 -3.80 -15.80 -5.22
C ASN A 180 -3.79 -14.51 -4.41
N LEU A 181 -2.59 -13.96 -4.14
CA LEU A 181 -2.44 -12.69 -3.45
C LEU A 181 -1.81 -11.66 -4.38
N TRP A 182 -2.34 -10.45 -4.38
CA TRP A 182 -1.66 -9.26 -4.86
C TRP A 182 -1.41 -8.34 -3.68
N GLY A 183 -0.16 -7.98 -3.46
CA GLY A 183 0.23 -7.01 -2.44
C GLY A 183 0.93 -5.82 -3.09
N GLY A 184 0.56 -4.59 -2.69
CA GLY A 184 1.27 -3.38 -3.05
C GLY A 184 2.04 -2.81 -1.85
N SER A 185 3.32 -2.41 -2.03
CA SER A 185 4.10 -1.76 -0.96
C SER A 185 4.12 -2.60 0.33
N TYR A 186 3.71 -2.07 1.49
CA TYR A 186 3.56 -2.85 2.73
C TYR A 186 2.66 -4.10 2.54
N GLY A 187 1.66 -4.05 1.66
CA GLY A 187 0.84 -5.22 1.33
C GLY A 187 1.66 -6.41 0.83
N THR A 188 2.85 -6.18 0.27
CA THR A 188 3.79 -7.24 -0.11
C THR A 188 4.39 -7.92 1.12
N ARG A 189 4.67 -7.19 2.21
CA ARG A 189 5.10 -7.75 3.50
C ARG A 189 3.99 -8.59 4.11
N LEU A 190 2.75 -8.08 4.09
CA LEU A 190 1.58 -8.82 4.58
C LEU A 190 1.35 -10.11 3.77
N GLY A 191 1.49 -10.06 2.44
CA GLY A 191 1.40 -11.23 1.57
C GLY A 191 2.47 -12.28 1.88
N GLN A 192 3.71 -11.86 2.13
CA GLN A 192 4.79 -12.74 2.57
C GLN A 192 4.50 -13.37 3.94
N GLU A 193 3.97 -12.58 4.90
CA GLU A 193 3.58 -13.11 6.22
C GLU A 193 2.44 -14.12 6.12
N TYR A 194 1.43 -13.85 5.28
CA TYR A 194 0.34 -14.80 5.04
C TYR A 194 0.88 -16.10 4.39
N ALA A 195 1.74 -15.99 3.38
CA ALA A 195 2.31 -17.16 2.71
C ALA A 195 3.18 -18.01 3.66
N ARG A 196 3.86 -17.37 4.61
CA ARG A 196 4.62 -18.06 5.66
C ARG A 196 3.70 -18.76 6.66
N ALA A 197 2.63 -18.10 7.09
CA ALA A 197 1.72 -18.62 8.11
C ALA A 197 0.78 -19.71 7.56
N PHE A 198 0.41 -19.62 6.28
CA PHE A 198 -0.58 -20.48 5.63
C PHE A 198 -0.12 -20.95 4.24
N PRO A 199 1.03 -21.62 4.13
CA PRO A 199 1.64 -21.94 2.82
C PRO A 199 0.75 -22.83 1.94
N ALA A 200 -0.03 -23.74 2.53
CA ALA A 200 -0.94 -24.63 1.81
C ALA A 200 -2.14 -23.87 1.16
N GLN A 201 -2.42 -22.66 1.61
CA GLN A 201 -3.55 -21.85 1.14
C GLN A 201 -3.17 -20.88 0.00
N VAL A 202 -1.87 -20.77 -0.29
CA VAL A 202 -1.37 -19.83 -1.30
C VAL A 202 -1.08 -20.56 -2.60
N ARG A 203 -1.80 -20.17 -3.67
CA ARG A 203 -1.55 -20.66 -5.02
C ARG A 203 -0.42 -19.89 -5.70
N SER A 204 -0.44 -18.55 -5.58
CA SER A 204 0.61 -17.67 -6.11
C SER A 204 0.59 -16.30 -5.44
N LEU A 205 1.72 -15.56 -5.56
CA LEU A 205 1.85 -14.19 -5.08
C LEU A 205 2.27 -13.25 -6.20
N ILE A 206 1.69 -12.04 -6.22
CA ILE A 206 2.15 -10.89 -6.99
C ILE A 206 2.53 -9.82 -5.99
N LEU A 207 3.79 -9.39 -6.00
CA LEU A 207 4.36 -8.43 -5.07
C LEU A 207 4.81 -7.20 -5.85
N ASP A 208 4.07 -6.10 -5.74
CA ASP A 208 4.31 -4.85 -6.46
C ASP A 208 4.90 -3.78 -5.53
N GLY A 209 6.13 -3.35 -5.78
CA GLY A 209 6.86 -2.50 -4.86
C GLY A 209 7.23 -3.24 -3.57
N VAL A 210 8.18 -4.17 -3.64
CA VAL A 210 8.42 -5.19 -2.62
C VAL A 210 9.08 -4.64 -1.37
N ALA A 211 8.37 -4.66 -0.24
CA ALA A 211 8.91 -4.44 1.09
C ALA A 211 9.63 -5.71 1.57
N ALA A 212 10.93 -5.63 1.75
CA ALA A 212 11.72 -6.75 2.26
C ALA A 212 11.39 -7.04 3.74
N PRO A 213 11.49 -8.31 4.20
CA PRO A 213 11.21 -8.66 5.59
C PRO A 213 12.12 -7.94 6.60
N ASP A 214 13.36 -7.66 6.21
CA ASP A 214 14.38 -6.97 7.00
C ASP A 214 14.33 -5.45 6.90
N GLN A 215 13.50 -4.89 6.01
CA GLN A 215 13.34 -3.45 5.88
C GLN A 215 12.77 -2.85 7.15
N VAL A 216 13.41 -1.78 7.63
CA VAL A 216 12.95 -0.95 8.75
C VAL A 216 12.36 0.33 8.15
N ILE A 217 11.03 0.48 8.23
CA ILE A 217 10.31 1.55 7.53
C ILE A 217 10.85 2.95 7.86
N PRO A 218 11.13 3.34 9.13
CA PRO A 218 11.69 4.66 9.42
C PRO A 218 13.07 4.94 8.82
N ALA A 219 13.84 3.89 8.47
CA ALA A 219 15.17 4.01 7.85
C ALA A 219 15.10 3.85 6.32
N GLY A 220 14.30 4.68 5.67
CA GLY A 220 14.08 4.69 4.22
C GLY A 220 14.67 5.89 3.49
N GLY A 221 15.31 6.80 4.19
CA GLY A 221 15.83 8.06 3.59
C GLY A 221 16.89 7.84 2.53
N ILE A 222 17.73 6.82 2.66
CA ILE A 222 18.71 6.43 1.64
C ILE A 222 18.04 6.12 0.30
N ASP A 223 16.92 5.39 0.31
CA ASP A 223 16.19 5.03 -0.92
C ASP A 223 15.57 6.27 -1.58
N GLY A 224 14.93 7.13 -0.77
CA GLY A 224 14.36 8.39 -1.24
C GLY A 224 15.40 9.34 -1.82
N GLN A 225 16.54 9.48 -1.14
CA GLN A 225 17.64 10.33 -1.63
C GLN A 225 18.25 9.78 -2.93
N ALA A 226 18.43 8.47 -3.04
CA ALA A 226 18.93 7.85 -4.26
C ALA A 226 17.99 8.09 -5.46
N ALA A 227 16.67 8.05 -5.24
CA ALA A 227 15.68 8.36 -6.26
C ALA A 227 15.74 9.85 -6.68
N LEU A 228 15.85 10.78 -5.71
CA LEU A 228 15.99 12.21 -5.97
C LEU A 228 17.28 12.52 -6.77
N ASP A 229 18.41 11.94 -6.35
CA ASP A 229 19.68 12.09 -7.08
C ASP A 229 19.60 11.50 -8.48
N GLY A 230 18.86 10.40 -8.65
CA GLY A 230 18.55 9.81 -9.95
C GLY A 230 17.78 10.78 -10.86
N LEU A 231 16.79 11.48 -10.29
CA LEU A 231 16.02 12.49 -11.00
C LEU A 231 16.90 13.67 -11.44
N PHE A 232 17.77 14.20 -10.56
CA PHE A 232 18.68 15.29 -10.91
C PHE A 232 19.65 14.88 -12.02
N ARG A 233 20.21 13.67 -11.95
CA ARG A 233 21.03 13.13 -13.03
C ARG A 233 20.27 12.96 -14.34
N ALA A 234 19.00 12.56 -14.28
CA ALA A 234 18.16 12.42 -15.46
C ALA A 234 17.88 13.79 -16.11
N CYS A 235 17.55 14.83 -15.31
CA CYS A 235 17.37 16.20 -15.80
C CYS A 235 18.64 16.76 -16.44
N ALA A 236 19.81 16.56 -15.80
CA ALA A 236 21.09 17.04 -16.33
C ALA A 236 21.47 16.39 -17.68
N ARG A 237 20.97 15.18 -17.96
CA ARG A 237 21.20 14.49 -19.27
C ARG A 237 20.14 14.83 -20.31
N ASP A 238 18.99 15.32 -19.91
CA ASP A 238 17.91 15.74 -20.80
C ASP A 238 18.16 17.17 -21.27
N SER A 239 18.29 17.38 -22.57
CA SER A 239 18.69 18.69 -23.14
C SER A 239 17.68 19.79 -22.80
N ALA A 240 16.37 19.50 -22.82
CA ALA A 240 15.35 20.49 -22.53
C ALA A 240 15.32 20.84 -21.02
N CYS A 241 15.40 19.82 -20.16
CA CYS A 241 15.44 20.02 -18.71
C CYS A 241 16.71 20.76 -18.27
N ASN A 242 17.88 20.35 -18.75
CA ASN A 242 19.14 21.00 -18.41
C ASN A 242 19.22 22.45 -18.89
N LYS A 243 18.67 22.73 -20.06
CA LYS A 243 18.59 24.11 -20.60
C LYS A 243 17.65 24.97 -19.73
N ALA A 244 16.52 24.43 -19.31
CA ALA A 244 15.55 25.16 -18.48
C ALA A 244 16.02 25.35 -17.03
N PHE A 245 16.73 24.37 -16.46
CA PHE A 245 17.13 24.32 -15.05
C PHE A 245 18.59 23.91 -14.87
N PRO A 246 19.55 24.71 -15.37
CA PRO A 246 20.99 24.35 -15.37
C PRO A 246 21.58 24.24 -13.95
N ALA A 247 21.01 24.93 -12.98
CA ALA A 247 21.45 24.97 -11.60
C ALA A 247 20.51 24.23 -10.61
N LEU A 248 19.68 23.29 -11.11
CA LEU A 248 18.60 22.65 -10.34
C LEU A 248 19.05 22.13 -8.97
N ARG A 249 20.19 21.45 -8.87
CA ARG A 249 20.70 20.93 -7.60
C ARG A 249 21.04 22.08 -6.64
N THR A 250 21.71 23.11 -7.10
CA THR A 250 22.06 24.29 -6.30
C THR A 250 20.80 25.01 -5.81
N GLU A 251 19.79 25.14 -6.65
CA GLU A 251 18.49 25.75 -6.28
C GLU A 251 17.78 24.94 -5.19
N TYR A 252 17.77 23.60 -5.32
CA TYR A 252 17.24 22.70 -4.30
C TYR A 252 17.97 22.84 -2.97
N ASP A 253 19.31 22.79 -2.98
CA ASP A 253 20.13 22.91 -1.78
C ASP A 253 19.94 24.28 -1.09
N ALA A 254 19.82 25.36 -1.88
CA ALA A 254 19.54 26.70 -1.37
C ALA A 254 18.14 26.80 -0.70
N LEU A 255 17.11 26.17 -1.30
CA LEU A 255 15.78 26.10 -0.69
C LEU A 255 15.81 25.33 0.64
N VAL A 256 16.49 24.20 0.69
CA VAL A 256 16.62 23.40 1.92
C VAL A 256 17.36 24.18 3.00
N ALA A 257 18.42 24.91 2.66
CA ALA A 257 19.17 25.76 3.58
C ALA A 257 18.28 26.93 4.10
N ARG A 258 17.59 27.63 3.20
CA ARG A 258 16.67 28.73 3.56
C ARG A 258 15.58 28.27 4.51
N LEU A 259 14.91 27.14 4.22
CA LEU A 259 13.88 26.55 5.06
C LEU A 259 14.44 25.97 6.37
N GLY A 260 15.75 25.71 6.40
CA GLY A 260 16.46 25.34 7.64
C GLY A 260 16.65 26.49 8.63
N SER A 261 16.66 27.74 8.13
CA SER A 261 16.75 28.95 8.97
C SER A 261 15.38 29.41 9.51
N GLY A 262 14.29 28.86 9.00
CA GLY A 262 12.93 29.15 9.42
C GLY A 262 11.91 28.90 8.30
N PRO A 263 10.62 28.79 8.63
CA PRO A 263 9.58 28.58 7.65
C PRO A 263 9.43 29.82 6.75
N VAL A 264 8.85 29.60 5.57
CA VAL A 264 8.46 30.66 4.64
C VAL A 264 6.93 30.74 4.62
N GLU A 265 6.39 31.90 4.96
CA GLU A 265 4.96 32.13 4.81
C GLU A 265 4.62 32.30 3.32
N VAL A 266 3.71 31.46 2.86
CA VAL A 266 3.26 31.41 1.47
C VAL A 266 1.80 31.82 1.41
N SER A 267 1.48 32.77 0.52
CA SER A 267 0.09 33.17 0.24
C SER A 267 -0.22 32.90 -1.22
N VAL A 268 -1.09 31.95 -1.48
CA VAL A 268 -1.48 31.52 -2.83
C VAL A 268 -2.99 31.41 -2.93
N ALA A 269 -3.54 31.39 -4.15
CA ALA A 269 -4.92 30.96 -4.34
C ALA A 269 -5.00 29.43 -4.21
N ASN A 270 -5.95 28.94 -3.42
CA ASN A 270 -6.19 27.49 -3.34
C ASN A 270 -6.57 26.97 -4.74
N PRO A 271 -5.86 25.98 -5.29
CA PRO A 271 -6.06 25.56 -6.67
C PRO A 271 -7.44 24.91 -6.93
N ARG A 272 -8.15 24.48 -5.89
CA ARG A 272 -9.50 23.91 -6.01
C ARG A 272 -10.63 24.92 -5.81
N THR A 273 -10.47 25.85 -4.83
CA THR A 273 -11.53 26.76 -4.42
C THR A 273 -11.31 28.19 -4.86
N THR A 274 -10.10 28.53 -5.35
CA THR A 274 -9.64 29.89 -5.68
C THR A 274 -9.61 30.88 -4.50
N LEU A 275 -9.98 30.45 -3.31
CA LEU A 275 -9.92 31.27 -2.10
C LEU A 275 -8.46 31.48 -1.66
N PRO A 276 -8.12 32.59 -1.00
CA PRO A 276 -6.80 32.81 -0.45
C PRO A 276 -6.42 31.70 0.55
N LEU A 277 -5.25 31.12 0.36
CA LEU A 277 -4.66 30.10 1.22
C LEU A 277 -3.33 30.64 1.76
N ARG A 278 -3.16 30.61 3.08
CA ARG A 278 -1.90 30.91 3.74
C ARG A 278 -1.36 29.63 4.34
N GLU A 279 -0.10 29.33 4.07
CA GLU A 279 0.59 28.16 4.58
C GLU A 279 1.97 28.56 5.08
N SER A 280 2.42 27.90 6.14
CA SER A 280 3.79 27.97 6.61
C SER A 280 4.58 26.83 5.97
N MET A 281 5.41 27.14 4.97
CA MET A 281 6.26 26.14 4.31
C MET A 281 7.49 25.87 5.17
N THR A 282 7.45 24.79 5.92
CA THR A 282 8.56 24.30 6.71
C THR A 282 9.50 23.44 5.86
N ARG A 283 10.72 23.21 6.34
CA ARG A 283 11.68 22.32 5.68
C ARG A 283 11.13 20.88 5.57
N SER A 284 10.46 20.39 6.61
CA SER A 284 9.87 19.04 6.63
C SER A 284 8.76 18.92 5.58
N ARG A 285 7.86 19.90 5.48
CA ARG A 285 6.80 19.94 4.46
C ARG A 285 7.37 19.95 3.05
N PHE A 286 8.42 20.74 2.81
CA PHE A 286 9.11 20.78 1.53
C PHE A 286 9.70 19.41 1.16
N LEU A 287 10.50 18.83 2.05
CA LEU A 287 11.17 17.55 1.82
C LEU A 287 10.17 16.39 1.67
N SER A 288 9.10 16.37 2.48
CA SER A 288 8.03 15.35 2.37
C SER A 288 7.30 15.45 1.04
N THR A 289 7.00 16.68 0.57
CA THR A 289 6.35 16.87 -0.73
C THR A 289 7.25 16.39 -1.87
N VAL A 290 8.54 16.75 -1.86
CA VAL A 290 9.51 16.25 -2.84
C VAL A 290 9.52 14.72 -2.84
N HIS A 291 9.60 14.10 -1.66
CA HIS A 291 9.62 12.64 -1.53
C HIS A 291 8.33 11.99 -2.08
N ASN A 292 7.17 12.53 -1.72
CA ASN A 292 5.88 11.99 -2.18
C ASN A 292 5.70 12.09 -3.70
N VAL A 293 6.20 13.16 -4.32
CA VAL A 293 6.17 13.33 -5.77
C VAL A 293 7.04 12.29 -6.50
N LEU A 294 8.11 11.79 -5.87
CA LEU A 294 8.98 10.75 -6.44
C LEU A 294 8.29 9.39 -6.61
N TYR A 295 7.17 9.12 -5.93
CA TYR A 295 6.43 7.86 -6.09
C TYR A 295 5.94 7.65 -7.53
N SER A 296 5.52 8.72 -8.20
CA SER A 296 5.03 8.68 -9.57
C SER A 296 6.10 9.16 -10.57
N PRO A 297 6.47 8.37 -11.58
CA PRO A 297 7.43 8.80 -12.59
C PRO A 297 6.93 10.00 -13.39
N LEU A 298 5.61 10.12 -13.62
CA LEU A 298 5.00 11.27 -14.31
C LEU A 298 5.10 12.54 -13.46
N ASP A 299 4.79 12.43 -12.17
CA ASP A 299 4.83 13.59 -11.27
C ASP A 299 6.25 14.02 -10.95
N SER A 300 7.18 13.07 -10.82
CA SER A 300 8.59 13.39 -10.55
C SER A 300 9.22 14.25 -11.64
N ARG A 301 8.73 14.13 -12.91
CA ARG A 301 9.20 14.98 -14.02
C ARG A 301 8.77 16.45 -13.91
N ARG A 302 7.87 16.77 -12.98
CA ARG A 302 7.46 18.15 -12.63
C ARG A 302 8.37 18.78 -11.57
N LEU A 303 9.08 17.97 -10.79
CA LEU A 303 9.93 18.46 -9.68
C LEU A 303 10.96 19.52 -10.10
N PRO A 304 11.68 19.40 -11.23
CA PRO A 304 12.59 20.46 -11.67
C PRO A 304 11.90 21.82 -11.80
N PHE A 305 10.75 21.88 -12.45
CA PHE A 305 9.96 23.10 -12.58
C PHE A 305 9.43 23.62 -11.24
N MET A 306 8.94 22.73 -10.38
CA MET A 306 8.43 23.08 -9.05
C MET A 306 9.53 23.67 -8.15
N ILE A 307 10.72 23.04 -8.12
CA ILE A 307 11.88 23.49 -7.35
C ILE A 307 12.35 24.85 -7.87
N HIS A 308 12.53 25.00 -9.16
CA HIS A 308 12.94 26.25 -9.79
C HIS A 308 11.94 27.40 -9.52
N SER A 309 10.64 27.12 -9.63
CA SER A 309 9.60 28.09 -9.33
C SER A 309 9.63 28.54 -7.86
N ALA A 310 9.74 27.59 -6.93
CA ALA A 310 9.83 27.88 -5.48
C ALA A 310 11.11 28.66 -5.15
N TYR A 311 12.25 28.35 -5.80
CA TYR A 311 13.49 29.10 -5.65
C TYR A 311 13.35 30.57 -6.06
N GLN A 312 12.55 30.84 -7.09
CA GLN A 312 12.20 32.19 -7.55
C GLN A 312 11.07 32.84 -6.73
N GLY A 313 10.61 32.20 -5.64
CA GLY A 313 9.52 32.70 -4.78
C GLY A 313 8.11 32.41 -5.27
N ARG A 314 7.94 31.68 -6.39
CA ARG A 314 6.64 31.26 -6.90
C ARG A 314 6.31 29.85 -6.39
N TRP A 315 5.48 29.78 -5.36
CA TRP A 315 5.19 28.55 -4.65
C TRP A 315 3.95 27.80 -5.15
N GLU A 316 3.15 28.42 -6.04
CA GLU A 316 1.88 27.87 -6.52
C GLU A 316 1.99 26.44 -7.07
N PRO A 317 2.98 26.11 -7.93
CA PRO A 317 3.10 24.75 -8.46
C PRO A 317 3.39 23.72 -7.35
N PHE A 318 4.13 24.14 -6.32
CA PHE A 318 4.51 23.30 -5.19
C PHE A 318 3.32 23.07 -4.26
N ILE A 319 2.61 24.11 -3.88
CA ILE A 319 1.41 24.04 -3.03
C ILE A 319 0.28 23.26 -3.70
N ALA A 320 0.06 23.50 -5.00
CA ALA A 320 -0.94 22.75 -5.76
C ALA A 320 -0.70 21.24 -5.69
N ARG A 321 0.56 20.82 -5.78
CA ARG A 321 0.91 19.38 -5.71
C ARG A 321 0.84 18.83 -4.29
N ARG A 322 1.28 19.58 -3.29
CA ARG A 322 1.18 19.20 -1.88
C ARG A 322 -0.27 18.93 -1.49
N ASN A 323 -1.20 19.79 -1.84
CA ASN A 323 -2.61 19.67 -1.49
C ASN A 323 -3.32 18.46 -2.15
N VAL A 324 -2.77 17.92 -3.23
CA VAL A 324 -3.27 16.67 -3.84
C VAL A 324 -2.79 15.43 -3.05
N SER A 325 -1.65 15.56 -2.35
CA SER A 325 -1.00 14.46 -1.62
C SER A 325 -1.17 14.54 -0.09
N GLY A 326 -2.04 15.43 0.41
CA GLY A 326 -2.17 15.72 1.84
C GLY A 326 -2.50 14.49 2.70
N ASP A 327 -1.50 14.05 3.48
CA ASP A 327 -1.59 12.86 4.35
C ASP A 327 -2.47 13.11 5.59
N PHE A 328 -2.82 14.37 5.90
CA PHE A 328 -3.56 14.80 7.09
C PHE A 328 -4.92 15.43 6.77
N ALA A 329 -5.42 15.29 5.54
CA ALA A 329 -6.79 15.68 5.26
C ALA A 329 -7.76 14.82 6.09
N THR A 330 -8.90 15.39 6.52
CA THR A 330 -9.96 14.65 7.23
C THR A 330 -10.41 13.41 6.47
N ASP A 331 -10.16 13.37 5.16
CA ASP A 331 -10.46 12.29 4.24
C ASP A 331 -9.20 11.54 3.78
N ALA A 332 -8.07 11.66 4.52
CA ALA A 332 -6.85 10.91 4.18
C ALA A 332 -7.17 9.43 4.04
N PRO A 333 -6.83 8.79 2.92
CA PRO A 333 -7.19 7.38 2.70
C PRO A 333 -6.47 6.46 3.70
N MET A 334 -5.28 6.84 4.19
CA MET A 334 -4.46 6.02 5.05
C MET A 334 -4.70 6.29 6.54
N SER A 335 -4.84 5.22 7.34
CA SER A 335 -4.85 5.28 8.80
C SER A 335 -3.43 5.49 9.33
N MET A 336 -3.09 6.73 9.72
CA MET A 336 -1.79 7.03 10.33
C MET A 336 -1.63 6.39 11.70
N VAL A 337 -2.70 6.20 12.45
CA VAL A 337 -2.66 5.54 13.77
C VAL A 337 -2.32 4.06 13.61
N LEU A 338 -2.88 3.36 12.62
CA LEU A 338 -2.47 1.99 12.31
C LEU A 338 -1.02 1.93 11.82
N HIS A 339 -0.61 2.88 10.98
CA HIS A 339 0.79 2.98 10.56
C HIS A 339 1.73 3.02 11.77
N VAL A 340 1.46 3.91 12.72
CA VAL A 340 2.22 4.03 13.96
C VAL A 340 2.19 2.73 14.77
N ALA A 341 1.01 2.09 14.94
CA ALA A 341 0.89 0.85 15.69
C ALA A 341 1.79 -0.26 15.10
N VAL A 342 1.74 -0.48 13.79
CA VAL A 342 2.55 -1.50 13.11
C VAL A 342 4.04 -1.16 13.17
N VAL A 343 4.41 0.07 12.79
CA VAL A 343 5.82 0.49 12.74
C VAL A 343 6.46 0.47 14.13
N CYS A 344 5.74 0.93 15.17
CA CYS A 344 6.26 0.90 16.54
C CYS A 344 6.39 -0.50 17.12
N ALA A 345 5.52 -1.44 16.69
CA ALA A 345 5.61 -2.83 17.12
C ALA A 345 6.70 -3.62 16.38
N GLU A 346 6.86 -3.40 15.08
CA GLU A 346 7.59 -4.32 14.20
C GLU A 346 8.91 -3.75 13.64
N ASP A 347 8.97 -2.44 13.37
CA ASP A 347 10.10 -1.80 12.69
C ASP A 347 10.97 -0.98 13.64
N TYR A 348 10.36 -0.06 14.40
CA TYR A 348 11.08 0.86 15.27
C TYR A 348 11.98 0.16 16.30
N PRO A 349 11.60 -0.97 16.92
CA PRO A 349 12.48 -1.71 17.83
C PRO A 349 13.75 -2.27 17.17
N ARG A 350 13.77 -2.36 15.84
CA ARG A 350 14.91 -2.83 15.03
C ARG A 350 15.79 -1.70 14.51
N LEU A 351 15.37 -0.45 14.68
CA LEU A 351 16.12 0.73 14.26
C LEU A 351 17.34 0.89 15.15
N THR A 352 18.50 0.50 14.65
CA THR A 352 19.76 0.67 15.39
C THR A 352 20.29 2.10 15.27
N PRO A 353 21.10 2.59 16.24
CA PRO A 353 21.77 3.88 16.12
C PRO A 353 22.62 4.01 14.84
N GLN A 354 23.23 2.91 14.39
CA GLN A 354 23.99 2.89 13.16
C GLN A 354 23.09 3.13 11.93
N MET A 355 21.96 2.42 11.81
CA MET A 355 20.99 2.62 10.73
C MET A 355 20.47 4.06 10.70
N ALA A 356 20.10 4.60 11.87
CA ALA A 356 19.63 5.97 11.99
C ALA A 356 20.70 7.00 11.56
N ALA A 357 21.96 6.78 11.95
CA ALA A 357 23.07 7.65 11.55
C ALA A 357 23.40 7.56 10.06
N GLU A 358 23.34 6.37 9.47
CA GLU A 358 23.54 6.17 8.01
C GLU A 358 22.45 6.86 7.21
N ASP A 359 21.19 6.69 7.62
CA ASP A 359 20.04 7.29 6.96
C ASP A 359 20.04 8.82 7.09
N ALA A 360 20.37 9.34 8.27
CA ALA A 360 20.51 10.78 8.52
C ALA A 360 21.63 11.46 7.70
N ARG A 361 22.74 10.75 7.46
CA ARG A 361 23.79 11.25 6.54
C ARG A 361 23.35 11.30 5.10
N ALA A 362 22.46 10.39 4.70
CA ALA A 362 21.96 10.32 3.33
C ALA A 362 20.84 11.34 3.07
N SER A 363 19.97 11.60 4.06
CA SER A 363 18.74 12.36 3.83
C SER A 363 18.33 13.20 5.04
N LEU A 364 18.13 14.50 4.83
CA LEU A 364 17.58 15.40 5.86
C LEU A 364 16.13 15.04 6.22
N LEU A 365 15.37 14.48 5.31
CA LEU A 365 14.00 13.99 5.58
C LEU A 365 14.03 12.83 6.58
N ALA A 366 15.02 11.94 6.51
CA ALA A 366 15.17 10.82 7.43
C ALA A 366 15.26 11.27 8.88
N VAL A 367 15.99 12.35 9.15
CA VAL A 367 16.11 12.92 10.51
C VAL A 367 14.74 13.30 11.07
N ALA A 368 13.90 13.97 10.25
CA ALA A 368 12.56 14.38 10.67
C ALA A 368 11.64 13.18 10.88
N ILE A 369 11.68 12.19 9.99
CA ILE A 369 10.85 10.97 10.06
C ILE A 369 11.21 10.17 11.32
N ILE A 370 12.50 9.93 11.57
CA ILE A 370 12.97 9.16 12.74
C ILE A 370 12.58 9.87 14.04
N LYS A 371 12.79 11.19 14.13
CA LYS A 371 12.42 11.99 15.31
C LYS A 371 10.92 11.92 15.60
N ARG A 372 10.09 12.11 14.57
CA ARG A 372 8.62 12.02 14.66
C ARG A 372 8.18 10.64 15.10
N MET A 373 8.74 9.58 14.50
CA MET A 373 8.40 8.21 14.86
C MET A 373 8.81 7.86 16.29
N ASP A 374 9.95 8.34 16.76
CA ASP A 374 10.38 8.20 18.16
C ASP A 374 9.34 8.77 19.14
N GLY A 375 8.85 9.99 18.87
CA GLY A 375 7.79 10.63 19.67
C GLY A 375 6.49 9.83 19.68
N MET A 376 6.05 9.40 18.51
CA MET A 376 4.82 8.62 18.36
C MET A 376 4.91 7.25 19.02
N CYS A 377 6.03 6.54 18.88
CA CYS A 377 6.22 5.22 19.47
C CYS A 377 6.29 5.28 21.01
N LYS A 378 6.93 6.32 21.57
CA LYS A 378 6.92 6.59 23.00
C LYS A 378 5.51 6.88 23.53
N ALA A 379 4.69 7.59 22.76
CA ALA A 379 3.30 7.89 23.10
C ALA A 379 2.41 6.64 22.99
N ALA A 380 2.57 5.84 21.94
CA ALA A 380 1.77 4.64 21.68
C ALA A 380 2.04 3.49 22.67
N LYS A 381 3.26 3.40 23.22
CA LYS A 381 3.69 2.36 24.18
C LYS A 381 3.38 0.94 23.68
N VAL A 382 3.57 0.69 22.38
CA VAL A 382 3.28 -0.63 21.78
C VAL A 382 4.40 -1.60 22.13
N PRO A 383 4.09 -2.81 22.62
CA PRO A 383 5.10 -3.84 22.84
C PRO A 383 5.78 -4.24 21.53
N ALA A 384 7.10 -4.41 21.57
CA ALA A 384 7.85 -4.89 20.42
C ALA A 384 7.44 -6.31 20.04
N VAL A 385 7.23 -6.55 18.76
CA VAL A 385 7.00 -7.89 18.20
C VAL A 385 8.35 -8.45 17.75
N PRO A 386 8.75 -9.65 18.22
CA PRO A 386 9.98 -10.27 17.78
C PRO A 386 10.00 -10.47 16.26
N LEU A 387 11.09 -10.06 15.62
CA LEU A 387 11.31 -10.36 14.21
C LEU A 387 11.42 -11.88 14.03
N ARG A 388 10.53 -12.42 13.22
CA ARG A 388 10.62 -13.81 12.81
C ARG A 388 11.56 -13.93 11.62
N ALA A 389 12.46 -14.89 11.65
CA ALA A 389 13.33 -15.18 10.51
C ALA A 389 12.44 -15.42 9.26
N PRO A 390 12.81 -14.86 8.10
CA PRO A 390 12.07 -15.11 6.88
C PRO A 390 12.13 -16.60 6.57
N THR A 391 10.98 -17.25 6.45
CA THR A 391 10.86 -18.62 6.01
C THR A 391 10.75 -18.68 4.49
N ARG A 392 11.11 -19.81 3.92
CA ARG A 392 11.01 -20.08 2.49
C ARG A 392 9.55 -20.04 2.04
N ILE A 393 9.31 -19.38 0.91
CA ILE A 393 8.03 -19.37 0.20
C ILE A 393 8.18 -20.24 -1.06
N ASP A 394 7.42 -21.34 -1.13
CA ASP A 394 7.47 -22.30 -2.23
C ASP A 394 6.42 -22.02 -3.33
N ALA A 395 5.42 -21.19 -3.04
CA ALA A 395 4.47 -20.74 -4.06
C ALA A 395 5.18 -19.92 -5.15
N PRO A 396 4.71 -19.94 -6.41
CA PRO A 396 5.21 -19.05 -7.46
C PRO A 396 5.01 -17.58 -7.08
N VAL A 397 6.03 -16.75 -7.30
CA VAL A 397 6.03 -15.33 -6.98
C VAL A 397 6.41 -14.49 -8.19
N LEU A 398 5.59 -13.48 -8.50
CA LEU A 398 5.93 -12.40 -9.42
C LEU A 398 6.27 -11.16 -8.61
N MET A 399 7.50 -10.69 -8.67
CA MET A 399 7.95 -9.44 -8.07
C MET A 399 8.05 -8.36 -9.13
N LEU A 400 7.47 -7.19 -8.86
CA LEU A 400 7.48 -6.02 -9.74
C LEU A 400 8.15 -4.87 -9.02
N SER A 401 9.12 -4.21 -9.66
CA SER A 401 9.86 -3.08 -9.10
C SER A 401 10.10 -1.98 -10.12
N GLY A 402 9.94 -0.74 -9.72
CA GLY A 402 10.43 0.42 -10.47
C GLY A 402 11.86 0.76 -10.08
N ALA A 403 12.71 1.05 -11.06
CA ALA A 403 14.10 1.42 -10.78
C ALA A 403 14.24 2.80 -10.11
N LEU A 404 13.20 3.62 -10.16
CA LEU A 404 13.14 4.96 -9.56
C LEU A 404 12.26 5.01 -8.29
N ASP A 405 11.91 3.84 -7.75
CA ASP A 405 11.07 3.74 -6.55
C ASP A 405 11.80 4.31 -5.32
N PRO A 406 11.25 5.35 -4.64
CA PRO A 406 11.90 6.00 -3.52
C PRO A 406 11.80 5.24 -2.19
N VAL A 407 11.01 4.15 -2.12
CA VAL A 407 10.71 3.43 -0.87
C VAL A 407 10.98 1.93 -0.94
N THR A 408 10.68 1.31 -2.08
CA THR A 408 10.86 -0.12 -2.31
C THR A 408 11.62 -0.40 -3.62
N PRO A 409 12.84 0.15 -3.78
CA PRO A 409 13.63 -0.04 -5.00
C PRO A 409 13.99 -1.52 -5.23
N PRO A 410 14.45 -1.89 -6.43
CA PRO A 410 14.72 -3.29 -6.81
C PRO A 410 15.59 -4.08 -5.81
N ARG A 411 16.50 -3.41 -5.09
CA ARG A 411 17.34 -4.06 -4.07
C ARG A 411 16.52 -4.68 -2.92
N ARG A 412 15.36 -4.09 -2.60
CA ARG A 412 14.45 -4.64 -1.58
C ARG A 412 13.79 -5.93 -2.06
N ALA A 413 13.34 -5.96 -3.32
CA ALA A 413 12.82 -7.18 -3.94
C ALA A 413 13.89 -8.28 -4.03
N GLN A 414 15.13 -7.93 -4.37
CA GLN A 414 16.25 -8.87 -4.40
C GLN A 414 16.53 -9.48 -3.02
N ALA A 415 16.44 -8.66 -1.95
CA ALA A 415 16.59 -9.16 -0.58
C ALA A 415 15.47 -10.15 -0.21
N ALA A 416 14.20 -9.81 -0.49
CA ALA A 416 13.05 -10.68 -0.25
C ALA A 416 13.13 -11.98 -1.08
N GLY A 417 13.54 -11.88 -2.35
CA GLY A 417 13.63 -12.98 -3.29
C GLY A 417 14.59 -14.12 -2.88
N LYS A 418 15.56 -13.83 -1.99
CA LYS A 418 16.46 -14.87 -1.43
C LYS A 418 15.70 -15.99 -0.72
N HIS A 419 14.48 -15.71 -0.27
CA HIS A 419 13.63 -16.68 0.43
C HIS A 419 12.46 -17.19 -0.42
N MET A 420 12.48 -16.96 -1.75
CA MET A 420 11.40 -17.33 -2.67
C MET A 420 11.93 -18.26 -3.75
N ALA A 421 11.61 -19.55 -3.64
CA ALA A 421 12.20 -20.59 -4.49
C ALA A 421 11.82 -20.44 -5.98
N ARG A 422 10.64 -19.88 -6.28
CA ARG A 422 10.08 -19.75 -7.63
C ARG A 422 9.68 -18.30 -7.93
N ALA A 423 10.62 -17.36 -7.67
CA ALA A 423 10.40 -15.95 -7.93
C ALA A 423 10.84 -15.55 -9.34
N GLN A 424 10.01 -14.73 -9.98
CA GLN A 424 10.34 -13.97 -11.18
C GLN A 424 10.36 -12.50 -10.81
N HIS A 425 11.43 -11.77 -11.11
CA HIS A 425 11.57 -10.36 -10.78
C HIS A 425 11.66 -9.53 -12.05
N VAL A 426 10.71 -8.63 -12.23
CA VAL A 426 10.64 -7.67 -13.33
C VAL A 426 10.97 -6.28 -12.79
N VAL A 427 11.99 -5.64 -13.39
CA VAL A 427 12.39 -4.27 -13.07
C VAL A 427 12.09 -3.36 -14.25
N VAL A 428 11.34 -2.28 -14.02
CA VAL A 428 10.99 -1.29 -15.03
C VAL A 428 11.85 -0.04 -14.85
N THR A 429 12.70 0.27 -15.82
CA THR A 429 13.78 1.28 -15.72
C THR A 429 13.26 2.69 -15.41
N HIS A 430 12.13 3.09 -16.00
CA HIS A 430 11.60 4.46 -15.88
C HIS A 430 10.36 4.55 -14.97
N ALA A 431 10.12 3.52 -14.18
CA ALA A 431 9.00 3.45 -13.25
C ALA A 431 9.41 3.77 -11.81
N GLY A 432 8.46 4.35 -11.06
CA GLY A 432 8.54 4.59 -9.62
C GLY A 432 7.83 3.49 -8.83
N HIS A 433 7.00 3.90 -7.88
CA HIS A 433 6.29 3.01 -6.97
C HIS A 433 4.97 2.52 -7.59
N GLY A 434 4.85 1.19 -7.81
CA GLY A 434 3.67 0.57 -8.42
C GLY A 434 3.80 0.35 -9.93
N ILE A 435 3.88 -0.92 -10.32
CA ILE A 435 4.13 -1.36 -11.71
C ILE A 435 2.89 -1.97 -12.36
N SER A 436 2.01 -2.57 -11.57
CA SER A 436 0.85 -3.33 -12.04
C SER A 436 -0.05 -2.55 -13.01
N GLN A 437 -0.12 -1.23 -12.88
CA GLN A 437 -0.94 -0.35 -13.71
C GLN A 437 -0.25 0.13 -14.99
N LEU A 438 1.05 -0.14 -15.17
CA LEU A 438 1.83 0.43 -16.27
C LEU A 438 1.70 -0.45 -17.53
N GLY A 439 1.41 0.18 -18.67
CA GLY A 439 1.45 -0.43 -19.99
C GLY A 439 0.77 -1.80 -20.06
N CYS A 440 1.55 -2.84 -20.29
CA CYS A 440 1.06 -4.21 -20.36
C CYS A 440 0.97 -4.93 -19.00
N GLY A 441 1.24 -4.25 -17.88
CA GLY A 441 1.16 -4.81 -16.52
C GLY A 441 -0.11 -5.60 -16.26
N PRO A 442 -1.33 -5.04 -16.51
CA PRO A 442 -2.59 -5.77 -16.30
C PRO A 442 -2.70 -7.09 -17.08
N ARG A 443 -2.09 -7.16 -18.28
CA ARG A 443 -2.02 -8.40 -19.07
C ARG A 443 -1.05 -9.40 -18.44
N LEU A 444 0.11 -8.94 -17.98
CA LEU A 444 1.12 -9.81 -17.35
C LEU A 444 0.60 -10.41 -16.04
N LEU A 445 -0.13 -9.63 -15.22
CA LEU A 445 -0.79 -10.16 -14.02
C LEU A 445 -1.72 -11.31 -14.38
N ARG A 446 -2.57 -11.13 -15.40
CA ARG A 446 -3.46 -12.17 -15.86
C ARG A 446 -2.71 -13.40 -16.36
N THR A 447 -1.69 -13.22 -17.20
CA THR A 447 -0.88 -14.33 -17.74
C THR A 447 -0.21 -15.12 -16.62
N PHE A 448 0.39 -14.44 -15.63
CA PHE A 448 0.98 -15.08 -14.45
C PHE A 448 -0.06 -15.88 -13.67
N LEU A 449 -1.21 -15.31 -13.36
CA LEU A 449 -2.28 -16.01 -12.62
C LEU A 449 -2.84 -17.21 -13.38
N ASP A 450 -2.82 -17.20 -14.71
CA ASP A 450 -3.30 -18.35 -15.50
C ASP A 450 -2.30 -19.51 -15.47
N ASN A 451 -1.00 -19.22 -15.50
CA ASN A 451 0.06 -20.23 -15.37
C ASN A 451 1.26 -19.69 -14.57
N PRO A 452 1.21 -19.74 -13.22
CA PRO A 452 2.26 -19.15 -12.37
C PRO A 452 3.63 -19.83 -12.46
N ALA A 453 3.68 -21.04 -13.02
CA ALA A 453 4.95 -21.78 -13.20
C ALA A 453 5.70 -21.35 -14.48
N GLN A 454 5.01 -20.69 -15.41
CA GLN A 454 5.62 -20.26 -16.68
C GLN A 454 6.43 -18.97 -16.49
N THR A 455 7.60 -18.91 -17.14
CA THR A 455 8.38 -17.68 -17.25
C THR A 455 7.61 -16.63 -18.08
N LEU A 456 7.49 -15.44 -17.53
CA LEU A 456 6.81 -14.32 -18.21
C LEU A 456 7.74 -13.60 -19.18
N ASP A 457 7.23 -13.31 -20.38
CA ASP A 457 7.84 -12.31 -21.25
C ASP A 457 7.32 -10.92 -20.87
N ALA A 458 8.18 -10.17 -20.17
CA ALA A 458 7.89 -8.82 -19.68
C ALA A 458 8.53 -7.71 -20.54
N LYS A 459 9.02 -8.00 -21.75
CA LYS A 459 9.68 -7.02 -22.64
C LYS A 459 8.85 -5.77 -22.86
N CYS A 460 7.53 -5.93 -22.98
CA CYS A 460 6.60 -4.80 -23.15
C CYS A 460 6.63 -3.76 -22.00
N LEU A 461 7.10 -4.11 -20.81
CA LEU A 461 7.34 -3.13 -19.73
C LEU A 461 8.68 -2.41 -19.89
N ALA A 462 9.69 -3.10 -20.45
CA ALA A 462 10.99 -2.50 -20.73
C ALA A 462 10.94 -1.45 -21.87
N GLU A 463 9.93 -1.54 -22.74
CA GLU A 463 9.69 -0.64 -23.86
C GLU A 463 8.95 0.65 -23.45
N ILE A 464 8.52 0.78 -22.19
CA ILE A 464 7.86 2.00 -21.71
C ILE A 464 8.87 3.16 -21.74
N PRO A 465 8.58 4.23 -22.50
CA PRO A 465 9.50 5.36 -22.61
C PRO A 465 9.57 6.15 -21.28
N ALA A 466 10.69 6.81 -21.06
CA ALA A 466 10.80 7.77 -19.96
C ALA A 466 9.81 8.92 -20.16
N PRO A 467 9.05 9.33 -19.14
CA PRO A 467 8.22 10.54 -19.23
C PRO A 467 9.07 11.77 -19.47
N THR A 468 8.57 12.72 -20.27
CA THR A 468 9.22 14.00 -20.56
C THR A 468 9.18 14.93 -19.35
N PHE A 469 10.21 15.79 -19.19
CA PHE A 469 10.23 16.79 -18.13
C PHE A 469 9.29 17.96 -18.43
N GLN A 470 8.62 18.45 -17.38
CA GLN A 470 7.94 19.74 -17.44
C GLN A 470 9.00 20.85 -17.36
N VAL A 471 9.11 21.67 -18.40
CA VAL A 471 10.09 22.75 -18.49
C VAL A 471 9.51 24.15 -18.26
N GLY A 472 8.20 24.26 -18.10
CA GLY A 472 7.51 25.53 -17.85
C GLY A 472 6.05 25.31 -17.43
N SER A 473 5.31 26.41 -17.22
CA SER A 473 3.89 26.36 -16.85
C SER A 473 2.99 25.70 -17.92
N ALA A 474 3.42 25.76 -19.19
CA ALA A 474 2.71 25.13 -20.32
C ALA A 474 2.95 23.60 -20.43
N GLY A 475 3.85 23.03 -19.63
CA GLY A 475 4.17 21.60 -19.67
C GLY A 475 5.55 21.28 -20.25
N PRO A 476 5.72 20.06 -20.80
CA PRO A 476 6.94 19.69 -21.52
C PRO A 476 7.14 20.53 -22.79
N HIS A 477 8.37 20.62 -23.24
CA HIS A 477 8.64 21.18 -24.57
C HIS A 477 8.06 20.23 -25.64
N PRO A 478 7.34 20.74 -26.67
CA PRO A 478 6.81 19.91 -27.75
C PRO A 478 7.92 19.18 -28.53
#